data_dace9bdcaf47145ce5ed9d8babba2d88
#
_entry.id   dace9bdcaf47145ce5ed9d8babba2d88
#
_cell.length_a   1.000
_cell.length_b   1.000
_cell.length_c   1.000
_cell.angle_alpha   90.00
_cell.angle_beta   90.00
_cell.angle_gamma   90.00
#
_symmetry.space_group_name_H-M   'P 1'
#
loop_
_entity.id
_entity.type
_entity.pdbx_description
1 polymer ?
#
loop_
_entity_poly.entity_id
_entity_poly.type
_entity_poly.pdbx_seq_one_letter_code
_entity_poly.pdbx_strand_id
1 'polypeptide(L)'
;MSYRTGCLICGYELACLPTEEKLICKYCGKTFVADICCVNHHYVCDRCHSLSANDLIEQYCRTILHTDPYRIVATLMKNPQINMHGPEHHFLVPAALLAAWYNRNKNPLLKDTAIIKARLRAEEVKGGFCGSHGACGAAIGTGIFVSLITGATSFAKEEWRLANLMSAESLKVIAENGGPRCCKRDSFLAISAAVAFLKTHFGTELPMEERITCEFAILNPECLGEECLFHGS
;
A
#
# COMPACT_ATOMS: atom_id res chain seq x y z
N MET A 1 -20.47 10.18 -3.93
CA MET A 1 -19.73 8.94 -3.66
C MET A 1 -20.00 8.00 -4.81
N SER A 2 -19.05 7.83 -5.71
CA SER A 2 -19.17 6.78 -6.72
C SER A 2 -18.69 5.47 -6.09
N TYR A 3 -19.61 4.68 -5.58
CA TYR A 3 -19.32 3.30 -5.26
C TYR A 3 -18.93 2.62 -6.57
N ARG A 4 -17.77 1.96 -6.62
CA ARG A 4 -17.45 1.10 -7.75
C ARG A 4 -18.45 -0.05 -7.73
N THR A 5 -19.35 -0.04 -8.68
CA THR A 5 -20.12 -1.24 -9.03
C THR A 5 -19.20 -2.14 -9.84
N GLY A 6 -19.06 -3.40 -9.43
CA GLY A 6 -18.24 -4.37 -10.18
C GLY A 6 -17.08 -4.94 -9.37
N CYS A 7 -16.09 -5.46 -10.06
CA CYS A 7 -14.95 -6.14 -9.47
C CYS A 7 -14.07 -5.22 -8.62
N LEU A 8 -13.83 -5.56 -7.36
CA LEU A 8 -12.97 -4.81 -6.45
C LEU A 8 -11.50 -4.79 -6.87
N ILE A 9 -11.09 -5.64 -7.81
CA ILE A 9 -9.69 -5.74 -8.27
C ILE A 9 -9.45 -4.86 -9.51
N CYS A 10 -10.34 -4.92 -10.50
CA CYS A 10 -10.14 -4.27 -11.79
C CYS A 10 -11.29 -3.35 -12.23
N GLY A 11 -12.39 -3.27 -11.48
CA GLY A 11 -13.54 -2.43 -11.79
C GLY A 11 -14.46 -2.96 -12.90
N TYR A 12 -14.11 -4.07 -13.56
CA TYR A 12 -14.94 -4.68 -14.61
C TYR A 12 -16.19 -5.37 -14.03
N GLU A 13 -17.12 -5.73 -14.90
CA GLU A 13 -18.39 -6.34 -14.55
C GLU A 13 -18.20 -7.70 -13.84
N LEU A 14 -19.15 -7.99 -12.96
CA LEU A 14 -19.33 -9.33 -12.38
C LEU A 14 -20.28 -10.12 -13.28
N ALA A 15 -19.95 -11.36 -13.53
CA ALA A 15 -20.74 -12.27 -14.34
C ALA A 15 -21.09 -13.53 -13.54
N CYS A 16 -22.30 -14.04 -13.75
CA CYS A 16 -22.68 -15.37 -13.27
C CYS A 16 -22.00 -16.43 -14.13
N LEU A 17 -21.40 -17.40 -13.48
CA LEU A 17 -20.84 -18.58 -14.13
C LEU A 17 -21.99 -19.57 -14.45
N PRO A 18 -21.87 -20.37 -15.53
CA PRO A 18 -22.86 -21.41 -15.85
C PRO A 18 -23.02 -22.48 -14.76
N THR A 19 -21.95 -22.72 -14.02
CA THR A 19 -21.89 -23.67 -12.89
C THR A 19 -20.98 -23.10 -11.82
N GLU A 20 -21.17 -23.55 -10.57
CA GLU A 20 -20.24 -23.23 -9.48
C GLU A 20 -18.82 -23.70 -9.78
N GLU A 21 -17.84 -22.87 -9.55
CA GLU A 21 -16.42 -23.15 -9.75
C GLU A 21 -15.62 -22.92 -8.47
N LYS A 22 -14.45 -23.57 -8.38
CA LYS A 22 -13.47 -23.30 -7.32
C LYS A 22 -12.67 -22.06 -7.67
N LEU A 23 -12.95 -20.96 -6.99
CA LEU A 23 -12.34 -19.65 -7.21
C LEU A 23 -11.42 -19.28 -6.05
N ILE A 24 -10.28 -18.66 -6.37
CA ILE A 24 -9.31 -18.18 -5.38
C ILE A 24 -9.55 -16.72 -5.08
N CYS A 25 -9.84 -16.41 -3.82
CA CYS A 25 -9.99 -15.04 -3.38
C CYS A 25 -8.68 -14.25 -3.54
N LYS A 26 -8.73 -13.11 -4.24
CA LYS A 26 -7.55 -12.29 -4.54
C LYS A 26 -6.96 -11.60 -3.31
N TYR A 27 -7.71 -11.45 -2.22
CA TYR A 27 -7.22 -10.84 -0.98
C TYR A 27 -6.72 -11.84 0.06
N CYS A 28 -7.36 -12.98 0.27
CA CYS A 28 -6.95 -13.94 1.29
C CYS A 28 -6.28 -15.21 0.75
N GLY A 29 -6.23 -15.39 -0.56
CA GLY A 29 -5.64 -16.55 -1.20
C GLY A 29 -6.38 -17.89 -0.98
N LYS A 30 -7.50 -17.86 -0.25
CA LYS A 30 -8.29 -19.08 0.01
C LYS A 30 -9.20 -19.42 -1.17
N THR A 31 -9.46 -20.73 -1.35
CA THR A 31 -10.38 -21.25 -2.37
C THR A 31 -11.79 -21.31 -1.83
N PHE A 32 -12.76 -20.90 -2.64
CA PHE A 32 -14.19 -20.95 -2.38
C PHE A 32 -14.91 -21.54 -3.58
N VAL A 33 -16.09 -22.12 -3.34
CA VAL A 33 -17.01 -22.51 -4.41
C VAL A 33 -17.98 -21.33 -4.60
N ALA A 34 -18.05 -20.80 -5.81
CA ALA A 34 -18.91 -19.67 -6.13
C ALA A 34 -19.33 -19.71 -7.61
N ASP A 35 -20.46 -19.08 -7.88
CA ASP A 35 -21.09 -18.96 -9.21
C ASP A 35 -21.02 -17.55 -9.79
N ILE A 36 -20.35 -16.61 -9.07
CA ILE A 36 -20.14 -15.22 -9.50
C ILE A 36 -18.66 -14.89 -9.43
N CYS A 37 -18.12 -14.38 -10.53
CA CYS A 37 -16.79 -13.78 -10.56
C CYS A 37 -16.73 -12.62 -11.58
N CYS A 38 -15.60 -11.92 -11.61
CA CYS A 38 -15.35 -10.91 -12.62
C CYS A 38 -15.14 -11.55 -14.01
N VAL A 39 -15.53 -10.88 -15.08
CA VAL A 39 -15.25 -11.31 -16.46
C VAL A 39 -13.75 -11.57 -16.73
N ASN A 40 -12.86 -11.00 -15.93
CA ASN A 40 -11.43 -11.29 -15.93
C ASN A 40 -11.03 -12.33 -14.85
N HIS A 41 -11.94 -13.16 -14.40
CA HIS A 41 -11.75 -14.23 -13.41
C HIS A 41 -11.17 -13.76 -12.06
N HIS A 42 -11.45 -12.52 -11.64
CA HIS A 42 -11.18 -12.09 -10.28
C HIS A 42 -12.33 -12.44 -9.36
N TYR A 43 -11.99 -12.97 -8.19
CA TYR A 43 -12.96 -13.31 -7.14
C TYR A 43 -12.53 -12.71 -5.80
N VAL A 44 -13.48 -12.20 -5.04
CA VAL A 44 -13.31 -11.70 -3.66
C VAL A 44 -14.41 -12.33 -2.80
N CYS A 45 -14.03 -13.08 -1.76
CA CYS A 45 -15.01 -13.72 -0.88
C CYS A 45 -15.71 -12.68 0.02
N ASP A 46 -16.92 -13.01 0.51
CA ASP A 46 -17.75 -12.11 1.33
C ASP A 46 -17.02 -11.58 2.56
N ARG A 47 -16.22 -12.43 3.20
CA ARG A 47 -15.41 -12.01 4.36
C ARG A 47 -14.44 -10.88 3.99
N CYS A 48 -13.71 -11.02 2.88
CA CYS A 48 -12.77 -9.98 2.44
C CYS A 48 -13.47 -8.74 1.92
N HIS A 49 -14.69 -8.89 1.44
CA HIS A 49 -15.53 -7.79 1.00
C HIS A 49 -15.96 -6.89 2.16
N SER A 50 -16.11 -7.45 3.36
CA SER A 50 -16.57 -6.76 4.58
C SER A 50 -15.46 -6.36 5.55
N LEU A 51 -14.17 -6.61 5.23
CA LEU A 51 -13.05 -6.24 6.10
C LEU A 51 -12.89 -4.73 6.24
N SER A 52 -12.42 -4.28 7.41
CA SER A 52 -11.92 -2.91 7.56
C SER A 52 -10.66 -2.70 6.70
N ALA A 53 -10.35 -1.44 6.41
CA ALA A 53 -9.17 -1.10 5.60
C ALA A 53 -7.88 -1.76 6.11
N ASN A 54 -7.59 -1.64 7.41
CA ASN A 54 -6.36 -2.21 7.99
C ASN A 54 -6.36 -3.74 7.99
N ASP A 55 -7.50 -4.39 8.23
CA ASP A 55 -7.61 -5.85 8.15
C ASP A 55 -7.37 -6.36 6.72
N LEU A 56 -7.91 -5.63 5.75
CA LEU A 56 -7.71 -5.92 4.33
C LEU A 56 -6.23 -5.79 3.93
N ILE A 57 -5.57 -4.69 4.31
CA ILE A 57 -4.15 -4.44 4.05
C ILE A 57 -3.30 -5.56 4.65
N GLU A 58 -3.52 -5.87 5.94
CA GLU A 58 -2.78 -6.91 6.65
C GLU A 58 -2.93 -8.25 5.95
N GLN A 59 -4.17 -8.69 5.71
CA GLN A 59 -4.45 -9.98 5.11
C GLN A 59 -3.86 -10.10 3.69
N TYR A 60 -4.00 -9.07 2.86
CA TYR A 60 -3.47 -9.05 1.51
C TYR A 60 -1.94 -9.09 1.51
N CYS A 61 -1.28 -8.21 2.27
CA CYS A 61 0.18 -8.14 2.31
C CYS A 61 0.84 -9.41 2.88
N ARG A 62 0.18 -10.13 3.79
CA ARG A 62 0.66 -11.42 4.31
C ARG A 62 0.58 -12.54 3.27
N THR A 63 -0.42 -12.53 2.40
CA THR A 63 -0.67 -13.64 1.46
C THR A 63 -0.06 -13.43 0.08
N ILE A 64 0.09 -12.16 -0.35
CA ILE A 64 0.63 -11.86 -1.68
C ILE A 64 2.09 -12.26 -1.83
N LEU A 65 2.49 -12.67 -3.05
CA LEU A 65 3.87 -13.05 -3.39
C LEU A 65 4.57 -12.02 -4.30
N HIS A 66 3.90 -10.94 -4.67
CA HIS A 66 4.51 -9.89 -5.49
C HIS A 66 5.66 -9.20 -4.76
N THR A 67 6.67 -8.83 -5.53
CA THR A 67 7.87 -8.11 -5.07
C THR A 67 7.88 -6.64 -5.49
N ASP A 68 6.86 -6.21 -6.26
CA ASP A 68 6.66 -4.83 -6.66
C ASP A 68 5.71 -4.14 -5.67
N PRO A 69 6.20 -3.20 -4.83
CA PRO A 69 5.37 -2.53 -3.84
C PRO A 69 4.30 -1.62 -4.46
N TYR A 70 4.51 -1.14 -5.69
CA TYR A 70 3.50 -0.34 -6.38
C TYR A 70 2.29 -1.17 -6.79
N ARG A 71 2.51 -2.34 -7.37
CA ARG A 71 1.40 -3.25 -7.70
C ARG A 71 0.60 -3.62 -6.46
N ILE A 72 1.28 -3.82 -5.33
CA ILE A 72 0.63 -4.12 -4.05
C ILE A 72 -0.29 -2.98 -3.64
N VAL A 73 0.22 -1.73 -3.58
CA VAL A 73 -0.61 -0.59 -3.15
C VAL A 73 -1.68 -0.23 -4.17
N ALA A 74 -1.38 -0.27 -5.47
CA ALA A 74 -2.35 0.03 -6.52
C ALA A 74 -3.55 -0.93 -6.46
N THR A 75 -3.30 -2.23 -6.23
CA THR A 75 -4.36 -3.23 -6.06
C THR A 75 -5.21 -2.94 -4.82
N LEU A 76 -4.58 -2.66 -3.67
CA LEU A 76 -5.29 -2.35 -2.44
C LEU A 76 -6.09 -1.05 -2.55
N MET A 77 -5.52 -0.02 -3.14
CA MET A 77 -6.17 1.29 -3.31
C MET A 77 -7.43 1.25 -4.16
N LYS A 78 -7.63 0.22 -5.00
CA LYS A 78 -8.85 0.01 -5.78
C LYS A 78 -10.02 -0.47 -4.92
N ASN A 79 -9.75 -1.03 -3.74
CA ASN A 79 -10.80 -1.44 -2.82
C ASN A 79 -11.49 -0.22 -2.19
N PRO A 80 -12.83 -0.17 -2.15
CA PRO A 80 -13.60 0.95 -1.59
C PRO A 80 -13.30 1.22 -0.11
N GLN A 81 -12.79 0.25 0.64
CA GLN A 81 -12.39 0.42 2.04
C GLN A 81 -11.14 1.30 2.21
N ILE A 82 -10.34 1.45 1.15
CA ILE A 82 -9.19 2.36 1.15
C ILE A 82 -9.65 3.71 0.62
N ASN A 83 -9.99 4.61 1.52
CA ASN A 83 -10.50 5.93 1.19
C ASN A 83 -9.56 6.75 0.30
N MET A 84 -10.07 7.80 -0.33
CA MET A 84 -9.23 8.74 -1.07
C MET A 84 -8.21 9.40 -0.14
N HIS A 85 -8.65 9.77 1.06
CA HIS A 85 -7.85 10.31 2.15
C HIS A 85 -8.19 9.60 3.45
N GLY A 86 -7.19 9.05 4.13
CA GLY A 86 -7.43 8.34 5.39
C GLY A 86 -6.15 7.83 6.06
N PRO A 87 -6.23 7.56 7.37
CA PRO A 87 -5.08 7.07 8.14
C PRO A 87 -4.64 5.65 7.78
N GLU A 88 -5.46 4.88 7.07
CA GLU A 88 -5.09 3.56 6.56
C GLU A 88 -3.87 3.59 5.63
N HIS A 89 -3.60 4.74 4.98
CA HIS A 89 -2.40 4.94 4.16
C HIS A 89 -1.12 4.94 5.00
N HIS A 90 -1.20 5.23 6.31
CA HIS A 90 -0.06 5.16 7.23
C HIS A 90 0.42 3.72 7.40
N PHE A 91 -0.50 2.74 7.35
CA PHE A 91 -0.19 1.33 7.39
C PHE A 91 0.03 0.72 5.99
N LEU A 92 -0.69 1.18 4.99
CA LEU A 92 -0.62 0.70 3.61
C LEU A 92 0.83 0.72 3.08
N VAL A 93 1.54 1.82 3.29
CA VAL A 93 2.92 2.01 2.81
C VAL A 93 3.89 1.01 3.44
N PRO A 94 4.05 0.93 4.77
CA PRO A 94 4.98 -0.02 5.37
C PRO A 94 4.59 -1.47 5.12
N ALA A 95 3.30 -1.81 5.07
CA ALA A 95 2.84 -3.17 4.80
C ALA A 95 3.23 -3.64 3.40
N ALA A 96 3.04 -2.79 2.39
CA ALA A 96 3.40 -3.11 1.01
C ALA A 96 4.92 -3.24 0.83
N LEU A 97 5.70 -2.34 1.43
CA LEU A 97 7.17 -2.41 1.41
C LEU A 97 7.70 -3.66 2.12
N LEU A 98 7.14 -4.02 3.28
CA LEU A 98 7.51 -5.25 4.00
C LEU A 98 7.14 -6.50 3.20
N ALA A 99 5.97 -6.52 2.58
CA ALA A 99 5.55 -7.65 1.74
C ALA A 99 6.53 -7.82 0.57
N ALA A 100 6.82 -6.75 -0.16
CA ALA A 100 7.76 -6.77 -1.28
C ALA A 100 9.18 -7.19 -0.85
N TRP A 101 9.69 -6.61 0.24
CA TRP A 101 11.00 -6.91 0.80
C TRP A 101 11.17 -8.38 1.19
N TYR A 102 10.25 -8.93 1.99
CA TYR A 102 10.35 -10.31 2.45
C TYR A 102 10.03 -11.33 1.37
N ASN A 103 9.19 -10.99 0.39
CA ASN A 103 8.98 -11.84 -0.78
C ASN A 103 10.26 -11.92 -1.63
N ARG A 104 10.92 -10.78 -1.85
CA ARG A 104 12.22 -10.71 -2.56
C ARG A 104 13.30 -11.53 -1.85
N ASN A 105 13.34 -11.46 -0.52
CA ASN A 105 14.29 -12.17 0.32
C ASN A 105 13.85 -13.59 0.72
N LYS A 106 12.71 -14.07 0.22
CA LYS A 106 12.16 -15.42 0.44
C LYS A 106 12.02 -15.79 1.93
N ASN A 107 11.56 -14.83 2.75
CA ASN A 107 11.41 -15.02 4.19
C ASN A 107 9.96 -14.78 4.66
N PRO A 108 9.05 -15.73 4.43
CA PRO A 108 7.62 -15.56 4.73
C PRO A 108 7.31 -15.47 6.24
N LEU A 109 8.11 -16.13 7.10
CA LEU A 109 7.86 -16.13 8.55
C LEU A 109 8.10 -14.74 9.16
N LEU A 110 9.18 -14.08 8.75
CA LEU A 110 9.46 -12.71 9.19
C LEU A 110 8.49 -11.70 8.60
N LYS A 111 7.99 -11.94 7.37
CA LYS A 111 6.99 -11.10 6.72
C LYS A 111 5.75 -10.93 7.59
N ASP A 112 5.15 -12.01 8.03
CA ASP A 112 3.92 -11.99 8.82
C ASP A 112 4.10 -11.20 10.12
N THR A 113 5.17 -11.49 10.86
CA THR A 113 5.46 -10.81 12.12
C THR A 113 5.74 -9.31 11.89
N ALA A 114 6.46 -8.95 10.83
CA ALA A 114 6.80 -7.57 10.53
C ALA A 114 5.57 -6.76 10.13
N ILE A 115 4.65 -7.33 9.33
CA ILE A 115 3.41 -6.66 8.93
C ILE A 115 2.51 -6.38 10.13
N ILE A 116 2.36 -7.35 11.05
CA ILE A 116 1.58 -7.14 12.29
C ILE A 116 2.20 -6.02 13.14
N LYS A 117 3.53 -6.01 13.30
CA LYS A 117 4.23 -4.94 14.03
C LYS A 117 4.10 -3.58 13.34
N ALA A 118 4.12 -3.55 12.01
CA ALA A 118 3.93 -2.32 11.25
C ALA A 118 2.54 -1.74 11.47
N ARG A 119 1.50 -2.59 11.50
CA ARG A 119 0.13 -2.17 11.81
C ARG A 119 0.05 -1.48 13.16
N LEU A 120 0.53 -2.12 14.21
CA LEU A 120 0.50 -1.57 15.56
C LEU A 120 1.17 -0.18 15.64
N ARG A 121 2.33 -0.03 14.98
CA ARG A 121 3.04 1.27 14.96
C ARG A 121 2.33 2.32 14.11
N ALA A 122 1.78 1.93 12.97
CA ALA A 122 1.11 2.86 12.06
C ALA A 122 -0.23 3.36 12.62
N GLU A 123 -0.94 2.56 13.41
CA GLU A 123 -2.20 2.94 14.08
C GLU A 123 -1.99 4.01 15.17
N GLU A 124 -0.76 4.18 15.69
CA GLU A 124 -0.40 5.28 16.59
C GLU A 124 -0.23 6.63 15.88
N VAL A 125 -0.06 6.62 14.54
CA VAL A 125 0.08 7.84 13.73
C VAL A 125 -1.30 8.41 13.44
N LYS A 126 -1.65 9.51 14.12
CA LYS A 126 -2.98 10.11 14.01
C LYS A 126 -3.26 10.71 12.64
N GLY A 127 -4.51 10.61 12.20
CA GLY A 127 -4.98 11.31 11.02
C GLY A 127 -4.82 12.83 11.17
N GLY A 128 -4.44 13.50 10.07
CA GLY A 128 -4.25 14.96 10.08
C GLY A 128 -2.86 15.44 10.51
N PHE A 129 -1.94 14.57 10.94
CA PHE A 129 -0.56 14.93 11.29
C PHE A 129 0.20 15.60 10.14
N CYS A 130 -0.13 15.27 8.89
CA CYS A 130 0.47 15.93 7.73
C CYS A 130 0.27 17.45 7.74
N GLY A 131 -0.92 17.93 8.13
CA GLY A 131 -1.20 19.36 8.22
C GLY A 131 -0.81 20.00 9.56
N SER A 132 -1.07 19.30 10.68
CA SER A 132 -0.87 19.89 12.02
C SER A 132 0.56 19.78 12.57
N HIS A 133 1.32 18.77 12.13
CA HIS A 133 2.67 18.47 12.62
C HIS A 133 3.72 18.39 11.50
N GLY A 134 3.34 18.67 10.24
CA GLY A 134 4.24 18.52 9.10
C GLY A 134 4.74 17.08 8.87
N ALA A 135 4.01 16.11 9.38
CA ALA A 135 4.42 14.70 9.39
C ALA A 135 3.42 13.84 8.59
N CYS A 136 3.68 13.67 7.29
CA CYS A 136 2.87 12.79 6.45
C CYS A 136 2.99 11.34 6.92
N GLY A 137 1.85 10.69 7.21
CA GLY A 137 1.85 9.31 7.70
C GLY A 137 2.39 8.29 6.69
N ALA A 138 2.30 8.55 5.39
CA ALA A 138 2.94 7.72 4.38
C ALA A 138 4.48 7.74 4.51
N ALA A 139 5.05 8.92 4.77
CA ALA A 139 6.48 9.06 5.01
C ALA A 139 6.91 8.42 6.35
N ILE A 140 6.16 8.63 7.43
CA ILE A 140 6.40 7.91 8.69
C ILE A 140 6.36 6.40 8.47
N GLY A 141 5.45 5.92 7.63
CA GLY A 141 5.35 4.50 7.24
C GLY A 141 6.64 3.95 6.65
N THR A 142 7.38 4.72 5.85
CA THR A 142 8.69 4.27 5.33
C THR A 142 9.75 4.14 6.42
N GLY A 143 9.74 5.02 7.41
CA GLY A 143 10.59 4.90 8.60
C GLY A 143 10.23 3.68 9.45
N ILE A 144 8.94 3.39 9.62
CA ILE A 144 8.47 2.15 10.28
C ILE A 144 8.99 0.93 9.54
N PHE A 145 8.93 0.92 8.20
CA PHE A 145 9.46 -0.15 7.36
C PHE A 145 10.95 -0.37 7.62
N VAL A 146 11.78 0.67 7.51
CA VAL A 146 13.23 0.56 7.72
C VAL A 146 13.54 0.14 9.16
N SER A 147 12.85 0.72 10.15
CA SER A 147 12.99 0.32 11.55
C SER A 147 12.73 -1.18 11.78
N LEU A 148 11.76 -1.77 11.08
CA LEU A 148 11.40 -3.18 11.23
C LEU A 148 12.39 -4.12 10.54
N ILE A 149 12.89 -3.77 9.36
CA ILE A 149 13.86 -4.62 8.63
C ILE A 149 15.26 -4.58 9.26
N THR A 150 15.60 -3.50 9.95
CA THR A 150 16.91 -3.33 10.62
C THR A 150 16.88 -3.65 12.10
N GLY A 151 15.70 -3.73 12.73
CA GLY A 151 15.58 -3.89 14.17
C GLY A 151 15.93 -2.64 14.98
N ALA A 152 15.71 -1.45 14.40
CA ALA A 152 16.05 -0.17 15.04
C ALA A 152 15.36 0.01 16.40
N THR A 153 16.14 0.51 17.35
CA THR A 153 15.70 0.94 18.69
C THR A 153 16.20 2.36 18.97
N SER A 154 15.69 3.02 20.02
CA SER A 154 16.16 4.34 20.43
C SER A 154 17.64 4.34 20.90
N PHE A 155 18.21 3.18 21.16
CA PHE A 155 19.61 3.01 21.58
C PHE A 155 20.53 2.51 20.46
N ALA A 156 19.96 2.09 19.31
CA ALA A 156 20.73 1.70 18.12
C ALA A 156 21.34 2.94 17.46
N LYS A 157 22.51 2.81 16.88
CA LYS A 157 23.19 3.92 16.19
C LYS A 157 22.78 3.99 14.73
N GLU A 158 23.22 3.04 13.96
CA GLU A 158 23.06 3.06 12.50
C GLU A 158 21.61 2.74 12.08
N GLU A 159 20.98 1.77 12.70
CA GLU A 159 19.61 1.37 12.43
C GLU A 159 18.64 2.54 12.76
N TRP A 160 18.88 3.23 13.89
CA TRP A 160 18.13 4.43 14.26
C TRP A 160 18.32 5.54 13.23
N ARG A 161 19.56 5.80 12.82
CA ARG A 161 19.89 6.80 11.80
C ARG A 161 19.18 6.51 10.48
N LEU A 162 19.25 5.25 10.00
CA LEU A 162 18.63 4.84 8.74
C LEU A 162 17.10 4.98 8.77
N ALA A 163 16.44 4.60 9.86
CA ALA A 163 14.98 4.72 9.99
C ALA A 163 14.53 6.19 9.96
N ASN A 164 15.25 7.09 10.65
CA ASN A 164 14.95 8.51 10.65
C ASN A 164 15.27 9.16 9.30
N LEU A 165 16.39 8.81 8.69
CA LEU A 165 16.79 9.30 7.36
C LEU A 165 15.75 8.92 6.31
N MET A 166 15.25 7.68 6.32
CA MET A 166 14.22 7.23 5.40
C MET A 166 12.93 8.06 5.52
N SER A 167 12.48 8.35 6.75
CA SER A 167 11.33 9.22 6.98
C SER A 167 11.58 10.63 6.44
N ALA A 168 12.79 11.18 6.68
CA ALA A 168 13.17 12.53 6.25
C ALA A 168 13.20 12.63 4.71
N GLU A 169 13.79 11.65 4.01
CA GLU A 169 13.82 11.62 2.55
C GLU A 169 12.41 11.50 1.95
N SER A 170 11.55 10.67 2.53
CA SER A 170 10.16 10.57 2.10
C SER A 170 9.38 11.84 2.33
N LEU A 171 9.55 12.50 3.48
CA LEU A 171 8.92 13.81 3.78
C LEU A 171 9.38 14.87 2.79
N LYS A 172 10.68 14.90 2.47
CA LYS A 172 11.24 15.83 1.49
C LYS A 172 10.59 15.65 0.11
N VAL A 173 10.55 14.43 -0.41
CA VAL A 173 9.95 14.13 -1.72
C VAL A 173 8.47 14.52 -1.75
N ILE A 174 7.71 14.22 -0.69
CA ILE A 174 6.29 14.60 -0.59
C ILE A 174 6.15 16.14 -0.58
N ALA A 175 6.95 16.84 0.19
CA ALA A 175 6.89 18.30 0.30
C ALA A 175 7.24 19.01 -1.02
N GLU A 176 8.24 18.51 -1.75
CA GLU A 176 8.67 19.05 -3.05
C GLU A 176 7.59 18.85 -4.14
N ASN A 177 6.68 17.90 -3.99
CA ASN A 177 5.54 17.68 -4.88
C ASN A 177 4.27 18.46 -4.49
N GLY A 178 4.35 19.29 -3.45
CA GLY A 178 3.33 20.26 -3.06
C GLY A 178 2.05 19.70 -2.49
N GLY A 179 1.19 20.62 -2.03
CA GLY A 179 -0.18 20.35 -1.56
C GLY A 179 -1.22 20.68 -2.64
N PRO A 180 -2.52 20.49 -2.31
CA PRO A 180 -3.02 19.90 -1.08
C PRO A 180 -2.70 18.41 -0.95
N ARG A 181 -2.91 17.85 0.27
CA ARG A 181 -2.64 16.44 0.53
C ARG A 181 -3.38 15.54 -0.46
N CYS A 182 -2.70 14.51 -0.92
CA CYS A 182 -3.33 13.40 -1.62
C CYS A 182 -2.74 12.09 -1.12
N CYS A 183 -3.44 11.36 -0.24
CA CYS A 183 -2.89 10.15 0.39
C CYS A 183 -2.49 9.07 -0.63
N LYS A 184 -3.16 9.02 -1.81
CA LYS A 184 -2.76 8.13 -2.91
C LYS A 184 -1.41 8.54 -3.50
N ARG A 185 -1.25 9.82 -3.91
CA ARG A 185 -0.01 10.38 -4.44
C ARG A 185 1.13 10.26 -3.41
N ASP A 186 0.87 10.67 -2.18
CA ASP A 186 1.87 10.68 -1.12
C ASP A 186 2.36 9.27 -0.77
N SER A 187 1.49 8.25 -0.88
CA SER A 187 1.89 6.85 -0.76
C SER A 187 2.80 6.40 -1.90
N PHE A 188 2.50 6.77 -3.15
CA PHE A 188 3.36 6.46 -4.29
C PHE A 188 4.73 7.14 -4.17
N LEU A 189 4.76 8.43 -3.79
CA LEU A 189 6.00 9.17 -3.57
C LEU A 189 6.85 8.55 -2.46
N ALA A 190 6.22 8.18 -1.33
CA ALA A 190 6.90 7.53 -0.22
C ALA A 190 7.51 6.18 -0.62
N ILE A 191 6.80 5.38 -1.42
CA ILE A 191 7.31 4.11 -1.94
C ILE A 191 8.47 4.34 -2.92
N SER A 192 8.38 5.34 -3.82
CA SER A 192 9.49 5.70 -4.71
C SER A 192 10.75 6.01 -3.92
N ALA A 193 10.63 6.87 -2.91
CA ALA A 193 11.74 7.23 -2.03
C ALA A 193 12.31 6.01 -1.31
N ALA A 194 11.44 5.12 -0.79
CA ALA A 194 11.89 3.90 -0.09
C ALA A 194 12.63 2.93 -1.01
N VAL A 195 12.18 2.75 -2.26
CA VAL A 195 12.86 1.86 -3.22
C VAL A 195 14.23 2.42 -3.60
N ALA A 196 14.33 3.73 -3.85
CA ALA A 196 15.63 4.40 -4.08
C ALA A 196 16.56 4.27 -2.87
N PHE A 197 16.02 4.46 -1.67
CA PHE A 197 16.76 4.30 -0.41
C PHE A 197 17.29 2.88 -0.22
N LEU A 198 16.49 1.85 -0.51
CA LEU A 198 16.92 0.45 -0.44
C LEU A 198 18.07 0.16 -1.38
N LYS A 199 18.04 0.70 -2.58
CA LYS A 199 19.15 0.56 -3.54
C LYS A 199 20.43 1.21 -2.99
N THR A 200 20.33 2.42 -2.45
CA THR A 200 21.46 3.21 -1.97
C THR A 200 22.10 2.65 -0.70
N HIS A 201 21.26 2.28 0.29
CA HIS A 201 21.73 1.94 1.64
C HIS A 201 21.79 0.44 1.92
N PHE A 202 21.08 -0.39 1.15
CA PHE A 202 21.01 -1.84 1.35
C PHE A 202 21.47 -2.64 0.13
N GLY A 203 21.80 -1.98 -0.99
CA GLY A 203 22.18 -2.64 -2.24
C GLY A 203 21.07 -3.53 -2.82
N THR A 204 19.84 -3.30 -2.41
CA THR A 204 18.68 -4.12 -2.80
C THR A 204 17.79 -3.36 -3.75
N GLU A 205 17.53 -3.94 -4.92
CA GLU A 205 16.57 -3.41 -5.88
C GLU A 205 15.24 -4.17 -5.74
N LEU A 206 14.17 -3.44 -5.47
CA LEU A 206 12.81 -3.93 -5.64
C LEU A 206 12.34 -3.58 -7.04
N PRO A 207 11.69 -4.51 -7.76
CA PRO A 207 11.11 -4.19 -9.05
C PRO A 207 10.01 -3.14 -8.88
N MET A 208 9.90 -2.24 -9.84
CA MET A 208 8.84 -1.23 -9.91
C MET A 208 8.33 -1.15 -11.34
N GLU A 209 7.04 -0.91 -11.51
CA GLU A 209 6.50 -0.51 -12.81
C GLU A 209 7.16 0.79 -13.27
N GLU A 210 7.58 0.85 -14.54
CA GLU A 210 8.30 2.00 -15.09
C GLU A 210 7.48 3.28 -15.03
N ARG A 211 6.15 3.17 -15.15
CA ARG A 211 5.21 4.29 -15.09
C ARG A 211 4.00 3.95 -14.26
N ILE A 212 3.82 4.70 -13.17
CA ILE A 212 2.61 4.64 -12.35
C ILE A 212 1.64 5.67 -12.89
N THR A 213 0.43 5.23 -13.20
CA THR A 213 -0.67 6.10 -13.57
C THR A 213 -1.74 6.06 -12.48
N CYS A 214 -2.13 7.24 -12.01
CA CYS A 214 -3.19 7.36 -11.00
C CYS A 214 -4.56 7.16 -11.64
N GLU A 215 -5.32 6.18 -11.17
CA GLU A 215 -6.71 5.94 -11.59
C GLU A 215 -7.73 6.65 -10.70
N PHE A 216 -7.29 7.48 -9.74
CA PHE A 216 -8.14 8.06 -8.69
C PHE A 216 -8.42 9.55 -8.88
N ALA A 217 -7.89 10.19 -9.93
CA ALA A 217 -8.00 11.63 -10.15
C ALA A 217 -9.46 12.12 -10.12
N ILE A 218 -10.35 11.41 -10.80
CA ILE A 218 -11.79 11.75 -10.85
C ILE A 218 -12.50 11.64 -9.48
N LEU A 219 -11.93 10.89 -8.55
CA LEU A 219 -12.48 10.70 -7.20
C LEU A 219 -11.95 11.72 -6.19
N ASN A 220 -11.01 12.56 -6.61
CA ASN A 220 -10.35 13.54 -5.75
C ASN A 220 -10.68 14.97 -6.19
N PRO A 221 -11.59 15.67 -5.49
CA PRO A 221 -11.90 17.07 -5.81
C PRO A 221 -10.69 18.02 -5.71
N GLU A 222 -9.67 17.61 -4.94
CA GLU A 222 -8.43 18.36 -4.70
C GLU A 222 -7.27 17.86 -5.58
N CYS A 223 -7.57 17.16 -6.68
CA CYS A 223 -6.55 16.63 -7.59
C CYS A 223 -5.79 17.77 -8.28
N LEU A 224 -4.46 17.67 -8.31
CA LEU A 224 -3.59 18.63 -9.04
C LEU A 224 -3.69 18.48 -10.57
N GLY A 225 -4.40 17.47 -11.10
CA GLY A 225 -4.47 17.25 -12.53
C GLY A 225 -3.10 17.04 -13.14
N GLU A 226 -2.82 17.74 -14.23
CA GLU A 226 -1.57 17.64 -15.02
C GLU A 226 -0.30 18.01 -14.22
N GLU A 227 -0.42 18.76 -13.13
CA GLU A 227 0.71 19.08 -12.25
C GLU A 227 1.14 17.87 -11.39
N CYS A 228 0.33 16.82 -11.31
CA CYS A 228 0.65 15.62 -10.55
C CYS A 228 1.49 14.64 -11.38
N LEU A 229 2.62 14.20 -10.85
CA LEU A 229 3.53 13.24 -11.51
C LEU A 229 2.83 11.92 -11.93
N PHE A 230 1.76 11.55 -11.26
CA PHE A 230 1.02 10.30 -11.48
C PHE A 230 -0.27 10.50 -12.28
N HIS A 231 -0.55 11.72 -12.76
CA HIS A 231 -1.76 11.97 -13.55
C HIS A 231 -1.70 11.21 -14.87
N GLY A 232 -2.76 10.48 -15.17
CA GLY A 232 -2.94 9.85 -16.49
C GLY A 232 -3.44 10.89 -17.48
N SER A 233 -2.70 11.13 -18.54
CA SER A 233 -3.17 11.87 -19.72
C SER A 233 -4.15 11.02 -20.50
#